data_b91ad67e2eb96148cc5f49d3a833fce8
#
_entry.id   b91ad67e2eb96148cc5f49d3a833fce8
#
_cell.length_a   1.000
_cell.length_b   1.000
_cell.length_c   1.000
_cell.angle_alpha   90.00
_cell.angle_beta   90.00
_cell.angle_gamma   90.00
#
_symmetry.space_group_name_H-M   'P 1'
#
loop_
_entity.id
_entity.type
_entity.pdbx_description
1 polymer ?
#
loop_
_entity_poly.entity_id
_entity_poly.type
_entity_poly.pdbx_seq_one_letter_code
_entity_poly.pdbx_strand_id
1 'polypeptide(L)'
;SKEAKRRVIMGDVGCGKTLVLLGAALMVYPKQAILMAPTSILAYQLYEEAKKFLPDFMNILFIKGGKKEKDLEQNIQKANLIIGTHALIHLESHNAVLVMIDEQHRFGSAQREKIHSLNKQEFAPHFIQFSATPIPRTLSMIQSELLNFSFIKQMPFKKDITTYCIQNEGFSKLSEKIKEEISKNHQIIIIYPLVSASD
;
A
#
# COMPACT_ATOMS: atom_id res chain seq x y z
N SER A 1 20.25 10.02 -7.36
CA SER A 1 21.02 10.77 -6.35
C SER A 1 21.88 9.79 -5.56
N LYS A 2 23.05 10.22 -5.08
CA LYS A 2 23.93 9.39 -4.24
C LYS A 2 23.38 9.25 -2.79
N GLU A 3 22.43 10.07 -2.41
CA GLU A 3 21.80 10.06 -1.08
C GLU A 3 20.43 9.40 -1.14
N ALA A 4 20.15 8.54 -0.16
CA ALA A 4 18.83 7.94 0.01
C ALA A 4 17.80 9.00 0.35
N LYS A 5 16.70 9.05 -0.41
CA LYS A 5 15.59 9.99 -0.19
C LYS A 5 14.39 9.27 0.37
N ARG A 6 13.71 9.93 1.29
CA ARG A 6 12.43 9.47 1.84
C ARG A 6 11.31 10.36 1.33
N ARG A 7 10.26 9.75 0.80
CA ARG A 7 9.08 10.46 0.30
C ARG A 7 7.78 9.81 0.76
N VAL A 8 6.85 10.62 1.16
CA VAL A 8 5.47 10.20 1.44
C VAL A 8 4.58 10.67 0.29
N ILE A 9 3.86 9.76 -0.32
CA ILE A 9 2.88 10.06 -1.36
C ILE A 9 1.49 9.85 -0.78
N MET A 10 0.72 10.91 -0.76
CA MET A 10 -0.64 10.91 -0.23
C MET A 10 -1.65 11.03 -1.36
N GLY A 11 -2.69 10.23 -1.29
CA GLY A 11 -3.76 10.26 -2.28
C GLY A 11 -4.95 9.44 -1.81
N ASP A 12 -6.14 9.84 -2.19
CA ASP A 12 -7.38 9.13 -1.84
C ASP A 12 -7.45 7.73 -2.48
N VAL A 13 -8.35 6.89 -1.98
CA VAL A 13 -8.62 5.56 -2.56
C VAL A 13 -9.10 5.72 -4.01
N GLY A 14 -8.45 5.00 -4.93
CA GLY A 14 -8.79 5.06 -6.37
C GLY A 14 -8.13 6.20 -7.15
N CYS A 15 -7.23 7.00 -6.55
CA CYS A 15 -6.51 8.05 -7.28
C CYS A 15 -5.33 7.56 -8.13
N GLY A 16 -5.13 6.23 -8.25
CA GLY A 16 -4.06 5.66 -9.07
C GLY A 16 -2.73 5.46 -8.36
N LYS A 17 -2.69 5.37 -7.01
CA LYS A 17 -1.47 5.12 -6.24
C LYS A 17 -0.68 3.92 -6.76
N THR A 18 -1.35 2.83 -7.11
CA THR A 18 -0.71 1.61 -7.61
C THR A 18 0.10 1.87 -8.88
N LEU A 19 -0.43 2.65 -9.82
CA LEU A 19 0.31 2.99 -11.05
C LEU A 19 1.57 3.81 -10.75
N VAL A 20 1.52 4.69 -9.75
CA VAL A 20 2.69 5.45 -9.30
C VAL A 20 3.74 4.53 -8.66
N LEU A 21 3.31 3.54 -7.85
CA LEU A 21 4.19 2.50 -7.28
C LEU A 21 4.88 1.71 -8.38
N LEU A 22 4.13 1.19 -9.33
CA LEU A 22 4.65 0.38 -10.44
C LEU A 22 5.56 1.20 -11.35
N GLY A 23 5.19 2.46 -11.63
CA GLY A 23 6.05 3.39 -12.38
C GLY A 23 7.38 3.66 -11.67
N ALA A 24 7.36 3.83 -10.34
CA ALA A 24 8.59 4.01 -9.57
C ALA A 24 9.48 2.76 -9.61
N ALA A 25 8.89 1.55 -9.54
CA ALA A 25 9.63 0.30 -9.71
C ALA A 25 10.26 0.18 -11.10
N LEU A 26 9.53 0.55 -12.15
CA LEU A 26 10.04 0.55 -13.52
C LEU A 26 11.19 1.55 -13.71
N MET A 27 11.13 2.72 -13.08
CA MET A 27 12.19 3.74 -13.17
C MET A 27 13.54 3.30 -12.61
N VAL A 28 13.59 2.34 -11.71
CA VAL A 28 14.84 1.83 -11.15
C VAL A 28 15.39 0.61 -11.88
N TYR A 29 14.65 0.08 -12.88
CA TYR A 29 15.11 -1.03 -13.71
C TYR A 29 16.48 -0.72 -14.34
N PRO A 30 17.43 -1.67 -14.45
CA PRO A 30 17.34 -3.10 -14.10
C PRO A 30 17.59 -3.41 -12.62
N LYS A 31 17.75 -2.40 -11.76
CA LYS A 31 17.98 -2.59 -10.34
C LYS A 31 16.70 -3.08 -9.64
N GLN A 32 16.87 -3.58 -8.42
CA GLN A 32 15.79 -4.19 -7.67
C GLN A 32 14.98 -3.18 -6.85
N ALA A 33 13.66 -3.37 -6.85
CA ALA A 33 12.72 -2.68 -5.97
C ALA A 33 11.98 -3.68 -5.07
N ILE A 34 11.59 -3.24 -3.88
CA ILE A 34 10.71 -3.98 -2.95
C ILE A 34 9.42 -3.20 -2.77
N LEU A 35 8.29 -3.91 -2.83
CA LEU A 35 6.96 -3.37 -2.55
C LEU A 35 6.28 -4.17 -1.44
N MET A 36 6.01 -3.52 -0.33
CA MET A 36 5.37 -4.11 0.83
C MET A 36 3.93 -3.65 1.00
N ALA A 37 3.03 -4.62 1.23
CA ALA A 37 1.64 -4.37 1.58
C ALA A 37 1.32 -4.87 3.00
N PRO A 38 0.30 -4.32 3.67
CA PRO A 38 -0.02 -4.67 5.05
C PRO A 38 -0.60 -6.08 5.21
N THR A 39 -1.24 -6.62 4.18
CA THR A 39 -1.86 -7.96 4.20
C THR A 39 -1.48 -8.78 2.97
N SER A 40 -1.55 -10.12 3.10
CA SER A 40 -1.27 -11.04 1.98
C SER A 40 -2.24 -10.87 0.82
N ILE A 41 -3.49 -10.49 1.09
CA ILE A 41 -4.51 -10.25 0.05
C ILE A 41 -4.12 -9.01 -0.77
N LEU A 42 -3.77 -7.91 -0.11
CA LEU A 42 -3.34 -6.69 -0.80
C LEU A 42 -2.01 -6.88 -1.54
N ALA A 43 -1.07 -7.63 -0.96
CA ALA A 43 0.18 -7.97 -1.63
C ALA A 43 -0.07 -8.78 -2.91
N TYR A 44 -1.00 -9.74 -2.86
CA TYR A 44 -1.37 -10.51 -4.04
C TYR A 44 -2.08 -9.67 -5.11
N GLN A 45 -2.97 -8.76 -4.71
CA GLN A 45 -3.60 -7.82 -5.65
C GLN A 45 -2.55 -6.94 -6.35
N LEU A 46 -1.58 -6.39 -5.60
CA LEU A 46 -0.48 -5.61 -6.17
C LEU A 46 0.39 -6.44 -7.13
N TYR A 47 0.60 -7.72 -6.84
CA TYR A 47 1.31 -8.64 -7.73
C TYR A 47 0.57 -8.87 -9.04
N GLU A 48 -0.74 -9.13 -9.00
CA GLU A 48 -1.55 -9.29 -10.22
C GLU A 48 -1.61 -8.00 -11.05
N GLU A 49 -1.72 -6.83 -10.39
CA GLU A 49 -1.65 -5.54 -11.08
C GLU A 49 -0.25 -5.30 -11.68
N ALA A 50 0.81 -5.66 -10.97
CA ALA A 50 2.18 -5.55 -11.49
C ALA A 50 2.37 -6.39 -12.75
N LYS A 51 1.88 -7.62 -12.78
CA LYS A 51 1.90 -8.49 -13.98
C LYS A 51 1.12 -7.91 -15.15
N LYS A 52 0.04 -7.19 -14.86
CA LYS A 52 -0.81 -6.59 -15.89
C LYS A 52 -0.20 -5.33 -16.52
N PHE A 53 0.48 -4.51 -15.73
CA PHE A 53 0.91 -3.18 -16.15
C PHE A 53 2.41 -3.04 -16.39
N LEU A 54 3.24 -3.89 -15.80
CA LEU A 54 4.68 -3.85 -16.03
C LEU A 54 5.06 -4.67 -17.27
N PRO A 55 6.13 -4.26 -17.98
CA PRO A 55 6.62 -4.99 -19.15
C PRO A 55 7.11 -6.41 -18.80
N ASP A 56 6.98 -7.34 -19.75
CA ASP A 56 7.35 -8.76 -19.59
C ASP A 56 8.83 -8.98 -19.28
N PHE A 57 9.69 -8.02 -19.60
CA PHE A 57 11.13 -8.12 -19.28
C PHE A 57 11.43 -7.91 -17.79
N MET A 58 10.47 -7.44 -16.98
CA MET A 58 10.63 -7.31 -15.53
C MET A 58 10.33 -8.62 -14.80
N ASN A 59 11.32 -9.14 -14.11
CA ASN A 59 11.14 -10.30 -13.24
C ASN A 59 10.44 -9.88 -11.95
N ILE A 60 9.19 -10.29 -11.78
CA ILE A 60 8.36 -9.97 -10.61
C ILE A 60 8.27 -11.20 -9.73
N LEU A 61 8.71 -11.09 -8.48
CA LEU A 61 8.66 -12.16 -7.48
C LEU A 61 7.62 -11.82 -6.40
N PHE A 62 6.67 -12.71 -6.19
CA PHE A 62 5.74 -12.62 -5.07
C PHE A 62 6.18 -13.56 -3.94
N ILE A 63 6.41 -13.00 -2.74
CA ILE A 63 6.79 -13.77 -1.56
C ILE A 63 5.60 -13.85 -0.60
N LYS A 64 5.04 -15.05 -0.47
CA LYS A 64 4.00 -15.37 0.50
C LYS A 64 4.66 -15.78 1.83
N GLY A 65 4.32 -15.09 2.92
CA GLY A 65 4.85 -15.43 4.24
C GLY A 65 4.65 -16.90 4.63
N GLY A 66 5.66 -17.50 5.28
CA GLY A 66 5.56 -18.84 5.88
C GLY A 66 6.04 -20.02 5.05
N LYS A 67 6.46 -19.85 3.81
CA LYS A 67 7.07 -20.94 3.01
C LYS A 67 8.55 -20.66 2.75
N LYS A 68 9.43 -21.59 3.15
CA LYS A 68 10.81 -21.66 2.64
C LYS A 68 10.75 -22.35 1.28
N GLU A 69 10.85 -21.60 0.20
CA GLU A 69 11.06 -22.16 -1.14
C GLU A 69 12.53 -22.53 -1.30
N LYS A 70 12.82 -23.70 -1.86
CA LYS A 70 14.20 -24.23 -2.00
C LYS A 70 15.13 -23.29 -2.79
N ASP A 71 14.60 -22.48 -3.70
CA ASP A 71 15.36 -21.60 -4.58
C ASP A 71 15.07 -20.09 -4.31
N LEU A 72 14.57 -19.78 -3.12
CA LEU A 72 14.12 -18.42 -2.79
C LEU A 72 15.25 -17.38 -2.96
N GLU A 73 16.46 -17.67 -2.49
CA GLU A 73 17.60 -16.76 -2.60
C GLU A 73 17.98 -16.45 -4.05
N GLN A 74 18.00 -17.48 -4.92
CA GLN A 74 18.28 -17.28 -6.34
C GLN A 74 17.19 -16.46 -7.03
N ASN A 75 15.93 -16.70 -6.68
CA ASN A 75 14.79 -15.98 -7.22
C ASN A 75 14.80 -14.52 -6.76
N ILE A 76 15.17 -14.24 -5.50
CA ILE A 76 15.35 -12.89 -4.97
C ILE A 76 16.42 -12.15 -5.76
N GLN A 77 17.57 -12.77 -6.03
CA GLN A 77 18.67 -12.11 -6.77
C GLN A 77 18.30 -11.79 -8.22
N LYS A 78 17.45 -12.59 -8.86
CA LYS A 78 17.00 -12.40 -10.25
C LYS A 78 15.82 -11.43 -10.37
N ALA A 79 15.10 -11.16 -9.29
CA ALA A 79 13.92 -10.33 -9.32
C ALA A 79 14.26 -8.84 -9.47
N ASN A 80 13.52 -8.14 -10.35
CA ASN A 80 13.54 -6.68 -10.45
C ASN A 80 12.53 -6.02 -9.51
N LEU A 81 11.42 -6.71 -9.22
CA LEU A 81 10.41 -6.27 -8.27
C LEU A 81 10.02 -7.42 -7.35
N ILE A 82 10.19 -7.24 -6.05
CA ILE A 82 9.75 -8.18 -5.02
C ILE A 82 8.53 -7.62 -4.34
N ILE A 83 7.43 -8.37 -4.33
CA ILE A 83 6.16 -7.98 -3.70
C ILE A 83 5.83 -8.96 -2.59
N GLY A 84 5.40 -8.45 -1.44
CA GLY A 84 4.95 -9.28 -0.32
C GLY A 84 4.48 -8.45 0.87
N THR A 85 4.41 -9.10 2.03
CA THR A 85 4.03 -8.44 3.27
C THR A 85 5.26 -7.94 4.05
N HIS A 86 5.05 -7.47 5.28
CA HIS A 86 6.11 -7.09 6.21
C HIS A 86 7.19 -8.16 6.44
N ALA A 87 6.93 -9.43 6.09
CA ALA A 87 7.93 -10.49 6.13
C ALA A 87 9.17 -10.18 5.26
N LEU A 88 9.01 -9.33 4.23
CA LEU A 88 10.12 -8.87 3.38
C LEU A 88 11.18 -8.04 4.12
N ILE A 89 10.86 -7.48 5.29
CA ILE A 89 11.81 -6.75 6.14
C ILE A 89 12.93 -7.66 6.66
N HIS A 90 12.68 -8.96 6.71
CA HIS A 90 13.63 -9.98 7.19
C HIS A 90 14.44 -10.63 6.06
N LEU A 91 14.29 -10.19 4.83
CA LEU A 91 15.10 -10.67 3.72
C LEU A 91 16.50 -10.06 3.79
N GLU A 92 17.50 -10.89 4.07
CA GLU A 92 18.91 -10.45 4.17
C GLU A 92 19.60 -10.38 2.80
N SER A 93 19.05 -11.05 1.79
CA SER A 93 19.72 -11.28 0.49
C SER A 93 19.28 -10.35 -0.64
N HIS A 94 18.73 -9.17 -0.34
CA HIS A 94 18.26 -8.27 -1.39
C HIS A 94 19.25 -7.12 -1.66
N ASN A 95 19.33 -6.70 -2.94
CA ASN A 95 20.09 -5.53 -3.41
C ASN A 95 19.16 -4.38 -3.82
N ALA A 96 18.05 -4.21 -3.10
CA ALA A 96 17.04 -3.23 -3.45
C ALA A 96 17.56 -1.78 -3.31
N VAL A 97 17.40 -0.99 -4.35
CA VAL A 97 17.70 0.44 -4.37
C VAL A 97 16.45 1.29 -4.07
N LEU A 98 15.28 0.68 -4.08
CA LEU A 98 14.00 1.31 -3.81
C LEU A 98 13.15 0.39 -2.93
N VAL A 99 12.66 0.92 -1.82
CA VAL A 99 11.68 0.27 -0.94
C VAL A 99 10.41 1.09 -0.92
N MET A 100 9.30 0.44 -1.23
CA MET A 100 7.98 1.04 -1.28
C MET A 100 7.05 0.35 -0.28
N ILE A 101 6.26 1.14 0.45
CA ILE A 101 5.31 0.63 1.43
C ILE A 101 3.94 1.24 1.18
N ASP A 102 2.96 0.38 0.97
CA ASP A 102 1.56 0.77 0.92
C ASP A 102 0.94 0.72 2.31
N GLU A 103 0.22 1.81 2.69
CA GLU A 103 -0.50 1.94 3.96
C GLU A 103 0.35 1.64 5.22
N GLN A 104 1.50 2.30 5.35
CA GLN A 104 2.46 2.06 6.44
C GLN A 104 1.85 2.17 7.85
N HIS A 105 0.79 2.95 8.05
CA HIS A 105 0.14 3.10 9.35
C HIS A 105 -0.42 1.77 9.91
N ARG A 106 -0.62 0.77 9.04
CA ARG A 106 -1.04 -0.59 9.42
C ARG A 106 0.12 -1.49 9.88
N PHE A 107 1.36 -1.01 9.79
CA PHE A 107 2.53 -1.73 10.30
C PHE A 107 2.73 -1.44 11.79
N GLY A 108 3.08 -2.45 12.57
CA GLY A 108 3.41 -2.31 13.99
C GLY A 108 4.68 -1.45 14.22
N SER A 109 4.85 -0.94 15.44
CA SER A 109 5.99 -0.08 15.80
C SER A 109 7.35 -0.75 15.56
N ALA A 110 7.52 -2.01 15.95
CA ALA A 110 8.75 -2.78 15.75
C ALA A 110 9.08 -2.98 14.26
N GLN A 111 8.05 -3.20 13.42
CA GLN A 111 8.22 -3.33 11.98
C GLN A 111 8.67 -2.01 11.35
N ARG A 112 8.11 -0.88 11.78
CA ARG A 112 8.51 0.45 11.33
C ARG A 112 9.96 0.76 11.70
N GLU A 113 10.38 0.42 12.91
CA GLU A 113 11.76 0.61 13.37
C GLU A 113 12.75 -0.21 12.54
N LYS A 114 12.43 -1.46 12.23
CA LYS A 114 13.27 -2.33 11.40
C LYS A 114 13.35 -1.83 9.95
N ILE A 115 12.26 -1.33 9.38
CA ILE A 115 12.26 -0.65 8.08
C ILE A 115 13.21 0.56 8.10
N HIS A 116 13.20 1.33 9.19
CA HIS A 116 14.13 2.45 9.37
C HIS A 116 15.60 2.01 9.50
N SER A 117 15.87 0.83 10.07
CA SER A 117 17.22 0.30 10.18
C SER A 117 17.84 -0.14 8.86
N LEU A 118 17.03 -0.49 7.84
CA LEU A 118 17.50 -0.78 6.48
C LEU A 118 18.25 0.40 5.84
N ASN A 119 18.04 1.61 6.35
CA ASN A 119 18.71 2.83 5.87
C ASN A 119 20.11 3.07 6.44
N LYS A 120 20.62 2.22 7.33
CA LYS A 120 21.95 2.37 7.96
C LYS A 120 23.06 1.67 7.19
N GLN A 121 22.74 1.00 6.07
CA GLN A 121 23.75 0.37 5.22
C GLN A 121 24.46 1.42 4.35
N GLU A 122 25.67 1.15 3.93
CA GLU A 122 26.52 2.04 3.10
C GLU A 122 25.84 2.50 1.81
N PHE A 123 24.83 1.74 1.31
CA PHE A 123 23.96 2.05 0.18
C PHE A 123 22.49 1.94 0.60
N ALA A 124 22.05 2.87 1.43
CA ALA A 124 20.65 2.89 1.86
C ALA A 124 19.69 3.07 0.66
N PRO A 125 18.63 2.26 0.53
CA PRO A 125 17.66 2.38 -0.55
C PRO A 125 16.86 3.66 -0.45
N HIS A 126 16.36 4.16 -1.57
CA HIS A 126 15.31 5.18 -1.59
C HIS A 126 14.04 4.61 -0.96
N PHE A 127 13.28 5.44 -0.28
CA PHE A 127 12.12 5.02 0.48
C PHE A 127 10.87 5.82 0.08
N ILE A 128 9.82 5.11 -0.36
CA ILE A 128 8.54 5.72 -0.70
C ILE A 128 7.43 5.08 0.14
N GLN A 129 6.67 5.92 0.82
CA GLN A 129 5.49 5.52 1.58
C GLN A 129 4.24 6.02 0.89
N PHE A 130 3.21 5.19 0.84
CA PHE A 130 1.90 5.55 0.34
C PHE A 130 0.88 5.52 1.47
N SER A 131 -0.02 6.51 1.47
CA SER A 131 -1.12 6.57 2.44
C SER A 131 -2.36 7.19 1.82
N ALA A 132 -3.53 6.61 2.12
CA ALA A 132 -4.82 7.19 1.81
C ALA A 132 -5.31 8.13 2.91
N THR A 133 -4.81 7.97 4.16
CA THR A 133 -5.24 8.82 5.27
C THR A 133 -4.49 10.15 5.25
N PRO A 134 -5.19 11.29 5.24
CA PRO A 134 -4.54 12.58 5.36
C PRO A 134 -3.88 12.71 6.74
N ILE A 135 -2.57 12.96 6.75
CA ILE A 135 -1.88 13.34 7.98
C ILE A 135 -2.34 14.75 8.33
N PRO A 136 -2.75 15.06 9.58
CA PRO A 136 -3.10 16.40 9.98
C PRO A 136 -1.99 17.39 9.59
N ARG A 137 -2.37 18.59 9.07
CA ARG A 137 -1.41 19.58 8.56
C ARG A 137 -0.29 19.90 9.54
N THR A 138 -0.59 19.98 10.82
CA THR A 138 0.40 20.22 11.88
C THR A 138 1.45 19.13 12.00
N LEU A 139 1.06 17.85 11.87
CA LEU A 139 2.01 16.73 11.89
C LEU A 139 2.84 16.67 10.59
N SER A 140 2.25 17.02 9.44
CA SER A 140 2.99 17.07 8.17
C SER A 140 4.02 18.21 8.15
N MET A 141 3.76 19.34 8.81
CA MET A 141 4.74 20.44 8.92
C MET A 141 5.93 20.05 9.80
N ILE A 142 5.71 19.39 10.92
CA ILE A 142 6.80 18.91 11.80
C ILE A 142 7.66 17.82 11.12
N GLN A 143 7.03 17.00 10.29
CA GLN A 143 7.74 15.94 9.56
C GLN A 143 8.36 16.40 8.24
N SER A 144 8.00 17.58 7.73
CA SER A 144 8.47 18.10 6.44
C SER A 144 9.96 18.43 6.40
N GLU A 145 10.60 18.65 7.53
CA GLU A 145 12.06 18.83 7.62
C GLU A 145 12.83 17.52 7.34
N LEU A 146 12.19 16.35 7.59
CA LEU A 146 12.80 15.03 7.44
C LEU A 146 12.24 14.22 6.27
N LEU A 147 11.08 14.58 5.75
CA LEU A 147 10.34 13.81 4.75
C LEU A 147 9.82 14.72 3.62
N ASN A 148 10.00 14.28 2.39
CA ASN A 148 9.38 14.93 1.22
C ASN A 148 7.96 14.43 1.02
N PHE A 149 6.98 15.34 0.91
CA PHE A 149 5.58 15.02 0.65
C PHE A 149 5.21 15.28 -0.80
N SER A 150 4.37 14.40 -1.34
CA SER A 150 3.71 14.56 -2.64
C SER A 150 2.24 14.19 -2.49
N PHE A 151 1.35 14.93 -3.19
CA PHE A 151 -0.09 14.74 -3.10
C PHE A 151 -0.66 14.43 -4.48
N ILE A 152 -1.39 13.33 -4.60
CA ILE A 152 -2.20 13.01 -5.77
C ILE A 152 -3.58 13.62 -5.53
N LYS A 153 -3.83 14.79 -6.13
CA LYS A 153 -5.05 15.57 -5.89
C LYS A 153 -6.16 15.26 -6.89
N GLN A 154 -5.81 14.78 -8.07
CA GLN A 154 -6.77 14.48 -9.12
C GLN A 154 -7.24 13.03 -9.04
N MET A 155 -8.54 12.85 -9.19
CA MET A 155 -9.16 11.54 -9.31
C MET A 155 -9.38 11.24 -10.80
N PRO A 156 -9.15 10.00 -11.27
CA PRO A 156 -9.39 9.61 -12.66
C PRO A 156 -10.87 9.63 -13.04
N PHE A 157 -11.75 9.64 -12.04
CA PHE A 157 -13.21 9.74 -12.22
C PHE A 157 -13.82 10.54 -11.06
N LYS A 158 -14.96 11.18 -11.33
CA LYS A 158 -15.73 11.88 -10.31
C LYS A 158 -16.54 10.85 -9.52
N LYS A 159 -16.32 10.81 -8.19
CA LYS A 159 -17.16 10.00 -7.30
C LYS A 159 -18.48 10.75 -7.06
N ASP A 160 -19.58 10.10 -7.35
CA ASP A 160 -20.91 10.56 -6.98
C ASP A 160 -21.29 9.90 -5.64
N ILE A 161 -21.04 10.60 -4.55
CA ILE A 161 -21.28 10.10 -3.20
C ILE A 161 -22.30 10.99 -2.52
N THR A 162 -23.42 10.40 -2.13
CA THR A 162 -24.43 11.05 -1.31
C THR A 162 -24.46 10.42 0.07
N THR A 163 -24.29 11.23 1.10
CA THR A 163 -24.29 10.76 2.51
C THR A 163 -25.59 11.19 3.17
N TYR A 164 -26.27 10.24 3.82
CA TYR A 164 -27.47 10.48 4.60
C TYR A 164 -27.21 10.12 6.08
N CYS A 165 -27.57 11.01 6.98
CA CYS A 165 -27.69 10.69 8.41
C CYS A 165 -29.14 10.32 8.70
N ILE A 166 -29.35 9.14 9.28
CA ILE A 166 -30.69 8.67 9.68
C ILE A 166 -30.76 8.48 11.19
N GLN A 167 -31.86 8.91 11.79
CA GLN A 167 -32.20 8.63 13.18
C GLN A 167 -32.98 7.30 13.26
N ASN A 168 -33.22 6.82 14.47
CA ASN A 168 -33.89 5.51 14.72
C ASN A 168 -35.21 5.32 13.95
N GLU A 169 -35.99 6.40 13.77
CA GLU A 169 -37.26 6.40 13.03
C GLU A 169 -37.05 6.22 11.50
N GLY A 170 -35.84 6.39 10.99
CA GLY A 170 -35.50 6.27 9.56
C GLY A 170 -35.16 4.86 9.08
N PHE A 171 -35.12 3.86 9.96
CA PHE A 171 -34.72 2.51 9.58
C PHE A 171 -35.65 1.82 8.56
N SER A 172 -36.93 2.12 8.57
CA SER A 172 -37.88 1.61 7.55
C SER A 172 -37.51 2.10 6.16
N LYS A 173 -37.21 3.41 6.03
CA LYS A 173 -36.78 4.03 4.76
C LYS A 173 -35.42 3.49 4.30
N LEU A 174 -34.50 3.21 5.23
CA LEU A 174 -33.23 2.58 4.90
C LEU A 174 -33.44 1.18 4.33
N SER A 175 -34.34 0.38 4.95
CA SER A 175 -34.66 -0.97 4.47
C SER A 175 -35.25 -0.96 3.05
N GLU A 176 -36.14 0.00 2.76
CA GLU A 176 -36.70 0.18 1.41
C GLU A 176 -35.60 0.54 0.41
N LYS A 177 -34.71 1.48 0.76
CA LYS A 177 -33.61 1.88 -0.11
C LYS A 177 -32.63 0.74 -0.36
N ILE A 178 -32.36 -0.10 0.65
CA ILE A 178 -31.53 -1.31 0.51
C ILE A 178 -32.18 -2.26 -0.51
N LYS A 179 -33.48 -2.51 -0.41
CA LYS A 179 -34.23 -3.38 -1.35
C LYS A 179 -34.19 -2.80 -2.78
N GLU A 180 -34.35 -1.49 -2.92
CA GLU A 180 -34.26 -0.81 -4.21
C GLU A 180 -32.85 -0.98 -4.85
N GLU A 181 -31.78 -0.79 -4.09
CA GLU A 181 -30.40 -0.93 -4.61
C GLU A 181 -30.10 -2.40 -4.97
N ILE A 182 -30.59 -3.36 -4.20
CA ILE A 182 -30.48 -4.79 -4.55
C ILE A 182 -31.23 -5.09 -5.86
N SER A 183 -32.42 -4.53 -6.06
CA SER A 183 -33.19 -4.72 -7.31
C SER A 183 -32.48 -4.18 -8.55
N LYS A 184 -31.60 -3.17 -8.38
CA LYS A 184 -30.73 -2.61 -9.41
C LYS A 184 -29.41 -3.39 -9.59
N ASN A 185 -29.24 -4.51 -8.90
CA ASN A 185 -28.03 -5.33 -8.89
C ASN A 185 -26.79 -4.59 -8.35
N HIS A 186 -27.01 -3.59 -7.46
CA HIS A 186 -25.92 -2.89 -6.79
C HIS A 186 -25.46 -3.66 -5.53
N GLN A 187 -24.19 -3.48 -5.17
CA GLN A 187 -23.59 -4.10 -3.98
C GLN A 187 -23.90 -3.25 -2.74
N ILE A 188 -24.15 -3.91 -1.63
CA ILE A 188 -24.39 -3.27 -0.34
C ILE A 188 -23.40 -3.81 0.68
N ILE A 189 -22.79 -2.90 1.44
CA ILE A 189 -21.88 -3.24 2.54
C ILE A 189 -22.50 -2.66 3.83
N ILE A 190 -22.74 -3.52 4.81
CA ILE A 190 -23.17 -3.12 6.14
C ILE A 190 -21.99 -3.26 7.09
N ILE A 191 -21.61 -2.16 7.75
CA ILE A 191 -20.53 -2.15 8.72
C ILE A 191 -21.13 -1.96 10.12
N TYR A 192 -20.91 -2.93 10.98
CA TYR A 192 -21.33 -2.89 12.37
C TYR A 192 -20.10 -2.78 13.28
N PRO A 193 -20.09 -1.85 14.25
CA PRO A 193 -19.05 -1.87 15.27
C PRO A 193 -19.20 -3.15 16.10
N LEU A 194 -18.08 -3.85 16.35
CA LEU A 194 -18.06 -4.96 17.29
C LEU A 194 -18.24 -4.35 18.69
N VAL A 195 -19.41 -4.51 19.28
CA VAL A 195 -19.61 -4.22 20.69
C VAL A 195 -19.12 -5.47 21.43
N SER A 196 -17.93 -5.40 22.04
CA SER A 196 -17.53 -6.43 22.99
C SER A 196 -18.58 -6.41 24.12
N ALA A 197 -19.27 -7.52 24.31
CA ALA A 197 -20.05 -7.70 25.52
C ALA A 197 -19.07 -7.53 26.68
N SER A 198 -19.22 -6.44 27.43
CA SER A 198 -18.60 -6.32 28.75
C SER A 198 -19.31 -7.31 29.63
N ASP A 199 -18.61 -8.35 30.10
CA ASP A 199 -19.04 -9.20 31.23
C ASP A 199 -19.35 -8.35 32.47
#